data_1357d2b4ab35428e8a67b7608f7de9ef
#
_entry.id   1357d2b4ab35428e8a67b7608f7de9ef
#
_cell.length_a   1.000
_cell.length_b   1.000
_cell.length_c   1.000
_cell.angle_alpha   90.00
_cell.angle_beta   90.00
_cell.angle_gamma   90.00
#
_symmetry.space_group_name_H-M   'P 1'
#
loop_
_entity.id
_entity.type
_entity.pdbx_description
1 polymer ?
#
loop_
_entity_poly.entity_id
_entity_poly.type
_entity_poly.pdbx_seq_one_letter_code
_entity_poly.pdbx_strand_id
1 'polypeptide(L)'
;KVGGQLKEALLXTGADDTVLEEMTXPGKWKPKMIGGIGGFIKVRQYDQVSVDICGHKATGTVLVGPTPVNIIGRNLLTQIGCTXXFCXEMEKEGKISKIGPENPYNTPIFAIKKKDSTKWRKLVDFRELNKRTQDFWEVQLGIPHPSGLKKKKSVTVLDVGDAYFSVPLDKDFRKYTAFTIPSVNNETPGIRYQYXVLPQGWKGSPAIFQSSMTKIXDPFRKQNPDIVIYXYMDDLYVGSDLEIGQHRXKXEXLRQHLLXXGFTTPDKKHQKEPP
;
A
#
# COMPACT_ATOMS: atom_id res chain seq x y z
N LYS A 1 -3.53 -11.93 17.02
CA LYS A 1 -3.28 -13.14 17.82
C LYS A 1 -4.36 -14.16 17.57
N VAL A 2 -4.00 -15.38 17.25
CA VAL A 2 -4.93 -16.49 17.02
C VAL A 2 -4.43 -17.68 17.83
N GLY A 3 -5.30 -18.25 18.69
CA GLY A 3 -4.91 -19.38 19.49
C GLY A 3 -3.66 -19.14 20.31
N GLY A 4 -3.49 -17.93 20.79
CA GLY A 4 -2.32 -17.56 21.58
C GLY A 4 -1.07 -17.27 20.80
N GLN A 5 -1.10 -17.45 19.48
CA GLN A 5 0.07 -17.21 18.63
C GLN A 5 -0.04 -15.87 17.92
N LEU A 6 1.08 -15.14 17.86
CA LEU A 6 1.17 -13.91 17.11
C LEU A 6 1.45 -14.22 15.64
N LYS A 7 0.67 -13.62 14.74
CA LYS A 7 0.83 -13.80 13.31
C LYS A 7 0.78 -12.46 12.62
N GLU A 8 1.50 -12.34 11.52
CA GLU A 8 1.38 -11.18 10.63
C GLU A 8 0.36 -11.52 9.57
N ALA A 9 -0.54 -10.57 9.27
CA ALA A 9 -1.59 -10.80 8.32
C ALA A 9 -1.94 -9.52 7.58
N LEU A 10 -2.47 -9.68 6.36
CA LEU A 10 -3.05 -8.58 5.61
C LEU A 10 -4.52 -8.46 5.98
N LEU A 11 -4.95 -7.22 6.13
CA LEU A 11 -6.37 -6.96 6.37
C LEU A 11 -7.02 -6.53 5.06
N UNK A 12 -7.70 -7.44 4.38
CA UNK A 12 -8.02 -7.29 3.28
C UNK A 12 -9.31 -7.12 3.20
N THR A 13 -9.87 -5.88 2.84
CA THR A 13 -11.31 -5.67 2.64
C THR A 13 -11.84 -6.25 1.33
N GLY A 14 -10.95 -6.64 0.43
CA GLY A 14 -11.35 -7.32 -0.79
C GLY A 14 -11.60 -8.81 -0.62
N ALA A 15 -11.35 -9.35 0.57
CA ALA A 15 -11.55 -10.78 0.83
C ALA A 15 -12.75 -10.99 1.74
N ASP A 16 -13.61 -11.94 1.36
CA ASP A 16 -14.75 -12.31 2.21
C ASP A 16 -14.29 -13.09 3.43
N ASP A 17 -13.33 -13.99 3.26
CA ASP A 17 -12.94 -14.94 4.26
C ASP A 17 -11.58 -14.64 4.86
N THR A 18 -11.38 -15.18 6.06
CA THR A 18 -10.09 -15.10 6.75
C THR A 18 -9.37 -16.43 6.52
N VAL A 19 -8.16 -16.37 5.98
CA VAL A 19 -7.39 -17.56 5.63
C VAL A 19 -5.99 -17.43 6.21
N LEU A 20 -5.60 -18.43 7.01
CA LEU A 20 -4.31 -18.43 7.67
C LEU A 20 -3.46 -19.60 7.20
N GLU A 21 -2.13 -19.40 7.21
CA GLU A 21 -1.21 -20.48 6.89
C GLU A 21 -1.32 -21.59 7.93
N GLU A 22 -0.80 -22.76 7.59
CA GLU A 22 -0.89 -23.94 8.45
C GLU A 22 -0.54 -23.62 9.89
N MET A 23 -1.46 -23.99 10.78
CA MET A 23 -1.27 -23.90 12.22
C MET A 23 -2.27 -24.82 12.88
N THR A 24 -2.03 -25.10 14.14
CA THR A 24 -2.95 -25.93 14.90
C THR A 24 -3.93 -25.08 15.69
N UNK A 25 -5.08 -25.11 15.49
CA UNK A 25 -6.01 -24.53 16.11
C UNK A 25 -6.76 -25.57 16.75
N PRO A 26 -7.14 -25.43 18.01
CA PRO A 26 -7.96 -26.45 18.69
C PRO A 26 -9.40 -26.42 18.22
N GLY A 27 -10.05 -27.54 18.45
CA GLY A 27 -11.45 -27.63 18.10
C GLY A 27 -11.74 -28.40 16.84
N LYS A 28 -13.02 -28.52 16.56
CA LYS A 28 -13.48 -29.26 15.39
C LYS A 28 -13.36 -28.43 14.14
N TRP A 29 -13.13 -29.11 13.03
CA TRP A 29 -13.05 -28.44 11.75
C TRP A 29 -13.68 -29.31 10.68
N LYS A 30 -14.00 -28.72 9.57
CA LYS A 30 -14.51 -29.44 8.40
C LYS A 30 -13.74 -29.01 7.16
N PRO A 31 -13.63 -29.93 6.19
CA PRO A 31 -12.87 -29.57 4.96
C PRO A 31 -13.65 -28.61 4.09
N LYS A 32 -12.91 -27.75 3.39
CA LYS A 32 -13.49 -26.80 2.46
C LYS A 32 -12.50 -26.52 1.34
N MET A 33 -13.02 -26.21 0.17
CA MET A 33 -12.21 -25.78 -0.96
C MET A 33 -12.48 -24.31 -1.20
N ILE A 34 -11.43 -23.51 -1.33
CA ILE A 34 -11.60 -22.10 -1.67
C ILE A 34 -10.78 -21.76 -2.88
N GLY A 35 -11.30 -20.87 -3.71
CA GLY A 35 -10.65 -20.46 -4.92
C GLY A 35 -10.02 -19.09 -4.77
N GLY A 36 -8.93 -18.90 -5.50
CA GLY A 36 -8.24 -17.64 -5.51
C GLY A 36 -7.38 -17.54 -6.74
N ILE A 37 -6.53 -16.57 -6.77
CA ILE A 37 -5.59 -16.43 -7.87
C ILE A 37 -4.65 -17.63 -7.84
N GLY A 38 -4.59 -18.37 -8.92
CA GLY A 38 -3.74 -19.55 -8.99
C GLY A 38 -4.44 -20.87 -8.75
N GLY A 39 -5.77 -20.86 -8.53
CA GLY A 39 -6.53 -22.08 -8.43
C GLY A 39 -7.17 -22.27 -7.06
N PHE A 40 -7.61 -23.48 -6.80
CA PHE A 40 -8.29 -23.83 -5.56
C PHE A 40 -7.32 -24.46 -4.57
N ILE A 41 -7.54 -24.20 -3.29
CA ILE A 41 -6.79 -24.84 -2.23
C ILE A 41 -7.75 -25.49 -1.25
N LYS A 42 -7.28 -26.56 -0.61
CA LYS A 42 -8.03 -27.28 0.38
C LYS A 42 -7.67 -26.72 1.75
N VAL A 43 -8.68 -26.36 2.53
CA VAL A 43 -8.46 -25.73 3.82
C VAL A 43 -9.30 -26.43 4.88
N ARG A 44 -8.95 -26.21 6.14
CA ARG A 44 -9.74 -26.65 7.26
C ARG A 44 -10.54 -25.47 7.78
N GLN A 45 -11.84 -25.62 7.89
CA GLN A 45 -12.71 -24.56 8.37
C GLN A 45 -13.00 -24.74 9.86
N TYR A 46 -12.54 -23.77 10.64
CA TYR A 46 -12.82 -23.69 12.06
C TYR A 46 -13.83 -22.59 12.31
N ASP A 47 -14.92 -22.90 13.03
CA ASP A 47 -15.94 -21.90 13.32
C ASP A 47 -15.76 -21.36 14.73
N GLN A 48 -16.24 -20.14 14.95
CA GLN A 48 -16.25 -19.51 16.27
C GLN A 48 -14.85 -19.39 16.88
N VAL A 49 -13.89 -18.98 16.07
CA VAL A 49 -12.52 -18.79 16.54
C VAL A 49 -12.36 -17.36 17.03
N SER A 50 -11.77 -17.21 18.22
CA SER A 50 -11.49 -15.88 18.75
C SER A 50 -10.15 -15.38 18.24
N VAL A 51 -10.17 -14.20 17.68
CA VAL A 51 -8.99 -13.58 17.08
C VAL A 51 -8.82 -12.18 17.66
N ASP A 52 -7.61 -11.85 18.07
CA ASP A 52 -7.30 -10.51 18.57
C ASP A 52 -6.55 -9.77 17.46
N ILE A 53 -7.15 -8.72 16.93
CA ILE A 53 -6.58 -7.94 15.82
C ILE A 53 -6.39 -6.51 16.31
N CYS A 54 -5.14 -6.08 16.43
CA CYS A 54 -4.82 -4.72 16.88
C CYS A 54 -5.44 -4.40 18.24
N GLY A 55 -5.51 -5.36 19.12
CA GLY A 55 -6.13 -5.15 20.42
C GLY A 55 -7.65 -5.20 20.41
N HIS A 56 -8.25 -5.47 19.27
CA HIS A 56 -9.70 -5.60 19.14
C HIS A 56 -10.04 -7.07 18.95
N LYS A 57 -11.02 -7.55 19.71
CA LYS A 57 -11.39 -8.97 19.65
C LYS A 57 -12.53 -9.19 18.66
N ALA A 58 -12.41 -10.26 17.89
CA ALA A 58 -13.44 -10.67 16.95
C ALA A 58 -13.57 -12.18 17.02
N THR A 59 -14.74 -12.68 16.67
CA THR A 59 -15.00 -14.11 16.66
C THR A 59 -15.68 -14.50 15.37
N GLY A 60 -15.17 -15.53 14.74
CA GLY A 60 -15.77 -15.98 13.48
C GLY A 60 -15.04 -17.15 12.88
N THR A 61 -15.36 -17.42 11.64
CA THR A 61 -14.79 -18.55 10.92
C THR A 61 -13.39 -18.22 10.41
N VAL A 62 -12.49 -19.16 10.65
CA VAL A 62 -11.11 -19.05 10.17
C VAL A 62 -10.79 -20.30 9.34
N LEU A 63 -10.26 -20.08 8.16
CA LEU A 63 -9.85 -21.15 7.25
C LEU A 63 -8.33 -21.31 7.37
N VAL A 64 -7.86 -22.55 7.48
CA VAL A 64 -6.43 -22.81 7.65
C VAL A 64 -5.96 -23.74 6.54
N GLY A 65 -4.92 -23.33 5.83
CA GLY A 65 -4.40 -24.14 4.74
C GLY A 65 -3.19 -23.52 4.07
N PRO A 66 -2.82 -24.04 2.90
CA PRO A 66 -1.59 -23.62 2.23
C PRO A 66 -1.74 -22.31 1.48
N THR A 67 -2.08 -21.26 2.18
CA THR A 67 -2.12 -19.92 1.60
C THR A 67 -0.74 -19.31 1.66
N PRO A 68 -0.34 -18.52 0.64
CA PRO A 68 0.96 -17.88 0.69
C PRO A 68 1.06 -16.75 1.69
N VAL A 69 -0.07 -16.23 2.16
CA VAL A 69 -0.07 -15.10 3.09
C VAL A 69 -1.30 -15.19 3.98
N ASN A 70 -1.16 -14.79 5.24
CA ASN A 70 -2.29 -14.71 6.15
C ASN A 70 -3.18 -13.53 5.75
N ILE A 71 -4.47 -13.79 5.64
CA ILE A 71 -5.44 -12.77 5.23
C ILE A 71 -6.58 -12.72 6.24
N ILE A 72 -6.84 -11.53 6.76
CA ILE A 72 -8.03 -11.28 7.58
C ILE A 72 -9.07 -10.65 6.67
N GLY A 73 -10.17 -11.32 6.49
CA GLY A 73 -11.22 -10.88 5.59
C GLY A 73 -12.34 -10.13 6.28
N ARG A 74 -13.33 -9.75 5.47
CA ARG A 74 -14.44 -8.95 5.97
C ARG A 74 -15.23 -9.62 7.08
N ASN A 75 -15.25 -10.96 7.12
CA ASN A 75 -16.01 -11.63 8.16
C ASN A 75 -15.53 -11.26 9.57
N LEU A 76 -14.26 -10.92 9.73
CA LEU A 76 -13.74 -10.44 11.00
C LEU A 76 -13.56 -8.93 11.03
N LEU A 77 -13.20 -8.34 9.89
CA LEU A 77 -12.96 -6.90 9.86
C LEU A 77 -14.21 -6.08 10.18
N THR A 78 -15.39 -6.61 9.86
CA THR A 78 -16.62 -5.90 10.22
C THR A 78 -16.85 -5.81 11.71
N GLN A 79 -16.13 -6.60 12.50
CA GLN A 79 -16.25 -6.58 13.96
C GLN A 79 -15.26 -5.62 14.61
N ILE A 80 -14.31 -5.11 13.86
CA ILE A 80 -13.34 -4.16 14.39
C ILE A 80 -13.36 -2.92 13.52
N GLY A 81 -13.12 -1.78 14.08
CA GLY A 81 -13.20 -0.53 13.33
C GLY A 81 -11.85 0.12 13.11
N CYS A 82 -10.78 -0.65 13.04
CA CYS A 82 -9.44 -0.06 13.05
C CYS A 82 -9.11 0.76 11.80
N THR A 83 -9.74 0.49 10.67
CA THR A 83 -9.53 1.30 9.48
C THR A 83 -10.25 2.64 9.48
N UNK A 84 -11.04 2.76 10.26
CA UNK A 84 -11.75 3.93 10.37
C UNK A 84 -10.94 5.05 10.88
N UNK A 85 -10.06 4.80 11.48
CA UNK A 85 -9.22 5.71 12.02
C UNK A 85 -8.44 6.40 11.04
N PHE A 86 -7.83 5.64 10.18
CA PHE A 86 -7.03 6.21 9.11
C PHE A 86 -7.86 7.14 8.26
N CYS A 87 -9.01 6.70 7.88
CA CYS A 87 -9.86 7.47 6.98
C CYS A 87 -10.40 8.74 7.61
N UNK A 88 -10.58 8.64 8.60
CA UNK A 88 -11.04 9.72 9.31
C UNK A 88 -10.08 10.83 9.31
N GLU A 89 -8.89 10.50 9.54
CA GLU A 89 -7.83 11.49 9.47
C GLU A 89 -7.60 11.99 8.06
N MET A 90 -7.58 11.10 7.09
CA MET A 90 -7.38 11.49 5.72
C MET A 90 -8.51 12.40 5.22
N GLU A 91 -9.71 12.15 5.69
CA GLU A 91 -10.85 12.99 5.33
C GLU A 91 -10.68 14.41 5.88
N LYS A 92 -10.23 14.51 7.12
CA LYS A 92 -9.98 15.82 7.72
C LYS A 92 -8.94 16.61 6.96
N GLU A 93 -7.94 15.90 6.43
CA GLU A 93 -6.86 16.54 5.71
C GLU A 93 -7.20 16.81 4.24
N GLY A 94 -8.40 16.46 3.82
CA GLY A 94 -8.85 16.71 2.46
C GLY A 94 -8.27 15.76 1.41
N LYS A 95 -7.77 14.63 1.85
CA LYS A 95 -7.19 13.65 0.92
C LYS A 95 -8.24 12.73 0.33
N ILE A 96 -9.30 12.47 1.08
CA ILE A 96 -10.42 11.65 0.62
C ILE A 96 -11.73 12.31 1.03
N SER A 97 -12.81 11.91 0.38
CA SER A 97 -14.14 12.39 0.73
C SER A 97 -15.15 11.26 0.65
N LYS A 98 -16.20 11.38 1.44
CA LYS A 98 -17.27 10.40 1.41
C LYS A 98 -18.07 10.52 0.13
N ILE A 99 -18.55 9.38 -0.36
CA ILE A 99 -19.38 9.35 -1.56
C ILE A 99 -20.62 8.52 -1.30
N GLY A 100 -21.61 8.70 -2.15
CA GLY A 100 -22.86 7.98 -2.05
C GLY A 100 -22.77 6.57 -2.63
N PRO A 101 -23.85 5.82 -2.49
CA PRO A 101 -23.86 4.43 -2.96
C PRO A 101 -24.00 4.28 -4.47
N GLU A 102 -24.25 5.36 -5.17
CA GLU A 102 -24.47 5.31 -6.61
C GLU A 102 -23.20 5.01 -7.41
N ASN A 103 -22.03 5.22 -6.81
CA ASN A 103 -20.77 4.96 -7.48
C ASN A 103 -20.56 3.44 -7.59
N PRO A 104 -20.44 2.89 -8.82
CA PRO A 104 -20.32 1.43 -8.96
C PRO A 104 -18.91 0.88 -8.79
N TYR A 105 -17.92 1.76 -8.64
CA TYR A 105 -16.53 1.31 -8.59
C TYR A 105 -16.10 1.00 -7.17
N ASN A 106 -15.16 0.09 -7.02
CA ASN A 106 -14.63 -0.24 -5.72
C ASN A 106 -13.25 -0.87 -5.85
N THR A 107 -12.33 -0.39 -5.04
CA THR A 107 -10.96 -0.90 -5.00
C THR A 107 -10.70 -1.51 -3.62
N PRO A 108 -10.11 -2.70 -3.56
CA PRO A 108 -9.81 -3.29 -2.25
C PRO A 108 -8.80 -2.49 -1.48
N ILE A 109 -8.98 -2.42 -0.17
CA ILE A 109 -7.98 -1.80 0.69
C ILE A 109 -7.47 -2.82 1.70
N PHE A 110 -6.24 -2.59 2.14
CA PHE A 110 -5.54 -3.45 3.08
C PHE A 110 -4.97 -2.57 4.18
N ALA A 111 -4.83 -3.11 5.36
CA ALA A 111 -4.06 -2.48 6.41
C ALA A 111 -2.90 -3.42 6.73
N ILE A 112 -1.70 -2.89 6.68
CA ILE A 112 -0.53 -3.70 7.00
C ILE A 112 0.26 -2.99 8.08
N LYS A 113 0.95 -3.79 8.88
CA LYS A 113 1.81 -3.27 9.92
C LYS A 113 3.24 -3.32 9.39
N LYS A 114 3.91 -2.18 9.43
CA LYS A 114 5.30 -2.15 8.98
C LYS A 114 6.16 -2.99 9.91
N LYS A 115 7.12 -3.68 9.34
CA LYS A 115 8.08 -4.47 10.10
C LYS A 115 8.80 -3.56 11.10
N ASP A 116 8.91 -4.05 12.32
CA ASP A 116 9.58 -3.32 13.40
C ASP A 116 8.91 -2.00 13.74
N SER A 117 7.60 -1.90 13.52
CA SER A 117 6.85 -0.69 13.81
C SER A 117 5.54 -1.07 14.49
N THR A 118 5.06 -0.16 15.34
CA THR A 118 3.74 -0.30 15.94
C THR A 118 2.66 0.38 15.11
N LYS A 119 3.06 1.10 14.06
CA LYS A 119 2.11 1.84 13.25
C LYS A 119 1.53 0.98 12.14
N TRP A 120 0.25 1.14 11.89
CA TRP A 120 -0.45 0.51 10.78
C TRP A 120 -0.45 1.42 9.58
N ARG A 121 -0.42 0.83 8.40
CA ARG A 121 -0.41 1.57 7.16
C ARG A 121 -1.55 1.07 6.28
N LYS A 122 -2.30 2.02 5.72
CA LYS A 122 -3.33 1.70 4.75
C LYS A 122 -2.67 1.46 3.40
N LEU A 123 -3.08 0.38 2.74
CA LEU A 123 -2.59 0.06 1.41
C LEU A 123 -3.79 -0.17 0.51
N VAL A 124 -3.90 0.59 -0.56
CA VAL A 124 -4.99 0.42 -1.51
C VAL A 124 -4.46 -0.37 -2.69
N ASP A 125 -5.19 -1.42 -3.04
CA ASP A 125 -4.76 -2.31 -4.12
C ASP A 125 -5.27 -1.78 -5.46
N PHE A 126 -4.48 -0.94 -6.09
CA PHE A 126 -4.84 -0.34 -7.37
C PHE A 126 -4.43 -1.17 -8.58
N ARG A 127 -4.13 -2.46 -8.40
CA ARG A 127 -3.70 -3.29 -9.53
C ARG A 127 -4.70 -3.25 -10.69
N GLU A 128 -5.99 -3.36 -10.37
CA GLU A 128 -7.00 -3.36 -11.43
C GLU A 128 -7.12 -1.98 -12.09
N LEU A 129 -7.10 -0.92 -11.29
CA LEU A 129 -7.14 0.43 -11.85
C LEU A 129 -5.90 0.71 -12.68
N ASN A 130 -4.75 0.23 -12.23
CA ASN A 130 -3.52 0.40 -13.00
C ASN A 130 -3.62 -0.25 -14.36
N LYS A 131 -4.21 -1.44 -14.42
CA LYS A 131 -4.42 -2.12 -15.71
C LYS A 131 -5.34 -1.31 -16.61
N ARG A 132 -6.43 -0.79 -16.05
CA ARG A 132 -7.43 -0.09 -16.85
C ARG A 132 -6.98 1.29 -17.30
N THR A 133 -5.94 1.84 -16.68
CA THR A 133 -5.38 3.14 -17.05
C THR A 133 -4.00 3.01 -17.70
N GLN A 134 -3.65 1.82 -18.15
CA GLN A 134 -2.31 1.56 -18.66
C GLN A 134 -1.93 2.48 -19.83
N ASP A 135 -2.85 2.68 -20.78
CA ASP A 135 -2.56 3.54 -21.92
C ASP A 135 -2.22 4.95 -21.48
N PHE A 136 -2.92 5.43 -20.45
CA PHE A 136 -2.68 6.78 -19.94
C PHE A 136 -1.28 6.93 -19.38
N TRP A 137 -0.91 6.09 -18.39
CA TRP A 137 0.37 6.34 -17.73
C TRP A 137 1.57 5.88 -18.57
N GLU A 138 1.39 4.93 -19.45
CA GLU A 138 2.49 4.55 -20.34
C GLU A 138 2.79 5.67 -21.34
N VAL A 139 1.75 6.28 -21.91
CA VAL A 139 1.94 7.35 -22.88
C VAL A 139 2.38 8.64 -22.20
N GLN A 140 1.70 9.00 -21.10
CA GLN A 140 2.00 10.26 -20.42
C GLN A 140 3.35 10.23 -19.73
N LEU A 141 3.70 9.07 -19.20
CA LEU A 141 4.88 9.00 -18.40
C LEU A 141 6.08 8.47 -19.10
N GLY A 142 5.91 7.44 -19.84
CA GLY A 142 7.01 6.85 -20.55
C GLY A 142 8.34 7.01 -19.84
N ILE A 143 8.35 6.89 -18.50
CA ILE A 143 9.60 7.02 -17.78
C ILE A 143 10.43 5.78 -18.06
N PRO A 144 11.50 5.91 -18.87
CA PRO A 144 12.29 4.74 -19.14
C PRO A 144 13.07 4.35 -17.90
N HIS A 145 13.08 3.08 -17.61
CA HIS A 145 13.89 2.57 -16.51
C HIS A 145 15.35 2.80 -16.87
N PRO A 146 16.14 3.53 -16.06
CA PRO A 146 17.53 3.77 -16.40
C PRO A 146 18.28 2.45 -16.43
N SER A 147 18.86 2.12 -17.58
CA SER A 147 19.57 0.87 -17.72
C SER A 147 20.78 0.79 -16.78
N GLY A 148 21.33 1.95 -16.45
CA GLY A 148 22.48 1.99 -15.57
C GLY A 148 22.19 1.81 -14.10
N LEU A 149 20.91 1.88 -13.70
CA LEU A 149 20.60 1.79 -12.29
C LEU A 149 20.99 0.43 -11.70
N LYS A 150 20.76 -0.63 -12.44
CA LYS A 150 21.09 -1.98 -11.98
C LYS A 150 22.58 -2.20 -11.81
N LYS A 151 23.40 -1.40 -12.47
CA LYS A 151 24.85 -1.56 -12.42
C LYS A 151 25.50 -0.73 -11.32
N LYS A 152 24.73 0.07 -10.59
CA LYS A 152 25.29 0.91 -9.53
C LYS A 152 25.66 0.07 -8.31
N LYS A 153 26.71 0.49 -7.61
CA LYS A 153 27.18 -0.21 -6.42
C LYS A 153 26.18 -0.14 -5.28
N SER A 154 25.51 1.00 -5.15
CA SER A 154 24.56 1.19 -4.05
C SER A 154 23.31 1.84 -4.58
N VAL A 155 22.16 1.38 -4.06
CA VAL A 155 20.87 1.98 -4.37
C VAL A 155 20.12 2.20 -3.07
N THR A 156 19.68 3.44 -2.85
CA THR A 156 18.83 3.77 -1.71
C THR A 156 17.42 4.05 -2.22
N VAL A 157 16.43 3.57 -1.51
CA VAL A 157 15.04 3.77 -1.88
C VAL A 157 14.40 4.72 -0.88
N LEU A 158 13.88 5.83 -1.37
CA LEU A 158 13.16 6.80 -0.55
C LEU A 158 11.68 6.72 -0.85
N ASP A 159 10.86 6.84 0.18
CA ASP A 159 9.42 6.84 0.04
C ASP A 159 8.95 8.27 -0.25
N VAL A 160 8.42 8.51 -1.44
CA VAL A 160 7.90 9.83 -1.80
C VAL A 160 6.38 9.84 -1.92
N GLY A 161 5.73 8.80 -1.40
CA GLY A 161 4.29 8.68 -1.54
C GLY A 161 3.51 9.84 -0.93
N ASP A 162 4.01 10.42 0.15
CA ASP A 162 3.32 11.54 0.78
C ASP A 162 3.29 12.78 -0.11
N ALA A 163 4.23 12.92 -1.03
CA ALA A 163 4.25 14.08 -1.93
C ALA A 163 3.05 14.08 -2.86
N TYR A 164 2.53 12.92 -3.21
CA TYR A 164 1.36 12.84 -4.07
C TYR A 164 0.14 13.51 -3.44
N PHE A 165 0.05 13.50 -2.12
CA PHE A 165 -1.11 14.03 -1.43
C PHE A 165 -1.23 15.55 -1.53
N SER A 166 -0.21 16.22 -2.04
CA SER A 166 -0.27 17.67 -2.24
C SER A 166 -0.84 18.05 -3.61
N VAL A 167 -1.12 17.09 -4.47
CA VAL A 167 -1.58 17.35 -5.83
C VAL A 167 -3.02 16.90 -5.99
N PRO A 168 -3.95 17.81 -6.37
CA PRO A 168 -5.35 17.42 -6.56
C PRO A 168 -5.51 16.46 -7.73
N LEU A 169 -6.40 15.51 -7.57
CA LEU A 169 -6.76 14.59 -8.64
C LEU A 169 -7.91 15.19 -9.46
N ASP A 170 -7.85 15.00 -10.77
CA ASP A 170 -8.90 15.46 -11.66
C ASP A 170 -10.27 15.02 -11.17
N LYS A 171 -11.23 15.96 -11.09
CA LYS A 171 -12.55 15.70 -10.51
C LYS A 171 -13.27 14.56 -11.20
N ASP A 172 -13.18 14.51 -12.53
CA ASP A 172 -13.90 13.48 -13.29
C ASP A 172 -13.31 12.09 -13.11
N PHE A 173 -12.08 12.00 -12.65
CA PHE A 173 -11.42 10.72 -12.45
C PHE A 173 -11.60 10.16 -11.04
N ARG A 174 -11.98 11.00 -10.09
CA ARG A 174 -12.01 10.60 -8.67
C ARG A 174 -12.90 9.38 -8.41
N LYS A 175 -13.97 9.25 -9.17
CA LYS A 175 -14.92 8.14 -8.96
C LYS A 175 -14.28 6.77 -9.13
N TYR A 176 -13.21 6.68 -9.92
CA TYR A 176 -12.56 5.40 -10.15
C TYR A 176 -11.67 4.97 -8.99
N THR A 177 -11.39 5.86 -8.05
CA THR A 177 -10.56 5.53 -6.90
C THR A 177 -11.39 5.12 -5.68
N ALA A 178 -12.67 4.88 -5.85
CA ALA A 178 -13.59 4.58 -4.76
C ALA A 178 -13.20 3.31 -4.02
N PHE A 179 -13.38 3.34 -2.70
CA PHE A 179 -13.15 2.18 -1.86
C PHE A 179 -14.13 2.19 -0.69
N THR A 180 -14.20 1.08 0.02
CA THR A 180 -15.19 0.87 1.06
C THR A 180 -14.55 0.45 2.38
N ILE A 181 -14.97 1.09 3.47
CA ILE A 181 -14.61 0.67 4.82
C ILE A 181 -15.82 -0.05 5.41
N PRO A 182 -15.71 -1.33 5.76
CA PRO A 182 -16.85 -2.02 6.37
C PRO A 182 -17.20 -1.41 7.72
N SER A 183 -18.49 -1.38 8.04
CA SER A 183 -18.93 -0.93 9.35
C SER A 183 -18.63 -1.98 10.40
N VAL A 184 -18.58 -1.54 11.66
CA VAL A 184 -18.34 -2.48 12.76
C VAL A 184 -19.55 -3.40 12.88
N ASN A 185 -19.29 -4.71 12.81
CA ASN A 185 -20.32 -5.76 12.94
C ASN A 185 -21.46 -5.63 11.93
N ASN A 186 -21.19 -4.97 10.80
CA ASN A 186 -22.22 -4.78 9.77
C ASN A 186 -23.47 -4.10 10.28
N GLU A 187 -23.33 -3.23 11.28
CA GLU A 187 -24.48 -2.55 11.84
C GLU A 187 -25.04 -1.50 10.90
N THR A 188 -24.18 -0.95 10.03
CA THR A 188 -24.59 0.03 9.04
C THR A 188 -23.95 -0.33 7.70
N PRO A 189 -24.43 0.23 6.61
CA PRO A 189 -23.72 0.05 5.33
C PRO A 189 -22.29 0.54 5.43
N GLY A 190 -21.41 -0.06 4.66
CA GLY A 190 -20.03 0.36 4.64
C GLY A 190 -19.88 1.82 4.24
N ILE A 191 -18.83 2.45 4.73
CA ILE A 191 -18.58 3.85 4.39
C ILE A 191 -17.76 3.89 3.12
N ARG A 192 -18.26 4.67 2.15
CA ARG A 192 -17.62 4.79 0.85
C ARG A 192 -16.84 6.08 0.76
N TYR A 193 -15.64 6.00 0.21
CA TYR A 193 -14.75 7.15 0.02
C TYR A 193 -14.21 7.15 -1.40
N GLN A 194 -13.74 8.31 -1.83
CA GLN A 194 -12.93 8.43 -3.03
C GLN A 194 -11.80 9.40 -2.76
N TYR A 195 -10.77 9.34 -3.57
CA TYR A 195 -9.62 10.22 -3.41
C TYR A 195 -9.85 11.58 -4.03
N UNK A 196 -9.26 12.43 -3.38
CA UNK A 196 -9.32 13.69 -3.76
C UNK A 196 -8.07 14.17 -4.25
N VAL A 197 -6.99 13.52 -3.96
CA VAL A 197 -5.63 13.84 -4.34
C VAL A 197 -5.04 12.63 -5.05
N LEU A 198 -3.84 12.77 -5.62
CA LEU A 198 -3.17 11.64 -6.28
C LEU A 198 -2.98 10.50 -5.27
N PRO A 199 -3.51 9.31 -5.55
CA PRO A 199 -3.39 8.21 -4.57
C PRO A 199 -2.05 7.51 -4.66
N GLN A 200 -1.58 7.06 -3.50
CA GLN A 200 -0.41 6.19 -3.47
C GLN A 200 -0.77 4.84 -4.08
N GLY A 201 0.15 4.30 -4.86
CA GLY A 201 -0.04 3.00 -5.47
C GLY A 201 -0.69 3.00 -6.83
N TRP A 202 -1.22 4.13 -7.28
CA TRP A 202 -1.73 4.26 -8.65
C TRP A 202 -0.61 4.72 -9.56
N LYS A 203 -0.40 4.01 -10.66
CA LYS A 203 0.70 4.34 -11.56
C LYS A 203 0.55 5.70 -12.25
N GLY A 204 -0.66 6.23 -12.28
CA GLY A 204 -0.87 7.57 -12.80
C GLY A 204 -0.34 8.67 -11.90
N SER A 205 -0.17 8.39 -10.60
CA SER A 205 0.29 9.43 -9.68
C SER A 205 1.72 9.89 -9.97
N PRO A 206 2.70 9.00 -10.08
CA PRO A 206 4.03 9.46 -10.52
C PRO A 206 4.00 10.04 -11.92
N ALA A 207 3.09 9.54 -12.77
CA ALA A 207 2.95 10.07 -14.12
C ALA A 207 2.62 11.53 -14.09
N ILE A 208 1.59 11.88 -13.33
CA ILE A 208 1.13 13.26 -13.25
C ILE A 208 2.13 14.11 -12.49
N PHE A 209 2.74 13.56 -11.45
CA PHE A 209 3.69 14.29 -10.63
C PHE A 209 5.08 14.44 -11.25
N GLN A 210 5.32 13.75 -12.37
CA GLN A 210 6.65 13.68 -12.97
C GLN A 210 7.23 15.06 -13.28
N SER A 211 6.42 15.96 -13.83
CA SER A 211 6.94 17.27 -14.17
C SER A 211 7.40 18.04 -12.94
N SER A 212 6.63 17.93 -11.85
CA SER A 212 7.03 18.57 -10.59
C SER A 212 8.30 17.93 -10.05
N MET A 213 8.37 16.61 -10.11
CA MET A 213 9.54 15.90 -9.61
C MET A 213 10.79 16.22 -10.44
N THR A 214 10.63 16.37 -11.75
CA THR A 214 11.73 16.75 -12.60
C THR A 214 12.27 18.14 -12.22
N LYS A 215 11.38 19.08 -11.99
CA LYS A 215 11.79 20.43 -11.56
C LYS A 215 12.49 20.39 -10.20
N ILE A 216 11.98 19.67 -9.31
CA ILE A 216 12.55 19.55 -7.96
C ILE A 216 13.94 18.89 -7.98
N UNK A 217 14.09 17.92 -8.58
CA UNK A 217 15.20 17.18 -8.61
C UNK A 217 16.27 17.63 -9.48
N ASP A 218 15.92 18.54 -10.50
CA ASP A 218 16.90 18.99 -11.49
C ASP A 218 18.10 19.70 -10.90
N PRO A 219 17.93 20.68 -10.04
CA PRO A 219 19.12 21.33 -9.47
C PRO A 219 20.04 20.36 -8.76
N PHE A 220 19.47 19.38 -8.09
CA PHE A 220 20.27 18.38 -7.37
C PHE A 220 21.03 17.48 -8.35
N ARG A 221 20.39 17.10 -9.45
CA ARG A 221 21.06 16.29 -10.47
C ARG A 221 22.24 17.03 -11.09
N LYS A 222 22.07 18.32 -11.33
CA LYS A 222 23.14 19.12 -11.93
C LYS A 222 24.36 19.22 -11.03
N GLN A 223 24.12 19.30 -9.71
CA GLN A 223 25.20 19.38 -8.76
C GLN A 223 25.82 18.02 -8.44
N ASN A 224 25.11 16.95 -8.78
CA ASN A 224 25.54 15.59 -8.46
C ASN A 224 25.38 14.69 -9.69
N PRO A 225 26.18 14.93 -10.74
CA PRO A 225 26.00 14.14 -11.95
C PRO A 225 26.40 12.69 -11.83
N ASP A 226 27.02 12.32 -10.72
CA ASP A 226 27.45 10.94 -10.48
C ASP A 226 26.36 10.06 -9.88
N ILE A 227 25.17 10.61 -9.65
CA ILE A 227 24.09 9.78 -9.13
C ILE A 227 22.95 9.67 -10.15
N VAL A 228 22.20 8.58 -10.04
CA VAL A 228 21.04 8.30 -10.88
C VAL A 228 19.81 8.34 -9.99
N ILE A 229 18.78 9.08 -10.41
CA ILE A 229 17.53 9.21 -9.67
C ILE A 229 16.40 8.74 -10.56
N TYR A 230 15.58 7.84 -10.05
CA TYR A 230 14.51 7.24 -10.83
C TYR A 230 13.25 7.05 -9.99
N UNK A 231 12.23 7.46 -10.19
CA UNK A 231 11.08 7.41 -9.61
C UNK A 231 10.36 6.33 -10.12
N TYR A 232 9.79 5.53 -9.46
CA TYR A 232 8.87 4.48 -9.82
C TYR A 232 7.84 4.27 -8.72
N MET A 233 6.58 4.42 -9.06
CA MET A 233 5.48 4.28 -8.10
C MET A 233 5.69 5.23 -6.93
N ASP A 234 5.62 4.73 -5.70
CA ASP A 234 5.78 5.55 -4.51
C ASP A 234 7.24 5.68 -4.08
N ASP A 235 8.15 5.22 -4.88
CA ASP A 235 9.56 5.11 -4.51
C ASP A 235 10.44 5.95 -5.40
N LEU A 236 11.45 6.55 -4.80
CA LEU A 236 12.51 7.25 -5.49
C LEU A 236 13.79 6.43 -5.30
N TYR A 237 14.34 5.93 -6.41
CA TYR A 237 15.55 5.14 -6.37
C TYR A 237 16.74 6.01 -6.64
N VAL A 238 17.74 5.97 -5.75
CA VAL A 238 18.93 6.80 -5.87
C VAL A 238 20.13 5.87 -5.93
N GLY A 239 20.78 5.81 -7.08
CA GLY A 239 21.91 4.91 -7.29
C GLY A 239 23.20 5.64 -7.52
N SER A 240 24.30 5.08 -7.04
CA SER A 240 25.63 5.62 -7.29
C SER A 240 26.68 4.53 -7.19
N ASP A 241 27.86 4.84 -7.73
CA ASP A 241 29.03 3.98 -7.59
C ASP A 241 29.98 4.51 -6.52
N LEU A 242 29.52 5.46 -5.73
CA LEU A 242 30.34 6.06 -4.70
C LEU A 242 30.57 5.09 -3.54
N GLU A 243 31.59 5.36 -2.77
CA GLU A 243 31.81 4.64 -1.53
C GLU A 243 30.59 4.83 -0.63
N ILE A 244 30.30 3.81 0.19
CA ILE A 244 29.02 3.77 0.90
C ILE A 244 28.77 5.01 1.75
N GLY A 245 29.80 5.52 2.42
CA GLY A 245 29.64 6.72 3.23
C GLY A 245 29.28 7.94 2.38
N GLN A 246 29.93 8.07 1.24
CA GLN A 246 29.63 9.16 0.30
C GLN A 246 28.25 9.02 -0.29
N HIS A 247 27.84 7.78 -0.56
CA HIS A 247 26.51 7.53 -1.10
C HIS A 247 25.44 7.99 -0.12
N ARG A 248 25.61 7.65 1.14
CA ARG A 248 24.66 8.05 2.18
C ARG A 248 24.59 9.56 2.33
N UNK A 249 25.37 10.05 2.12
CA UNK A 249 25.47 11.40 2.18
C UNK A 249 24.77 12.07 1.12
N LYS A 250 25.02 11.65 0.03
CA LYS A 250 24.22 12.15 -1.07
C LYS A 250 22.71 11.88 -0.90
N UNK A 251 22.43 10.90 -0.46
CA UNK A 251 21.12 10.57 -0.23
C UNK A 251 20.56 11.45 0.73
N GLU A 252 21.28 11.82 1.81
CA GLU A 252 20.79 12.76 2.82
C GLU A 252 20.65 14.19 2.26
N UNK A 253 21.37 14.40 1.47
CA UNK A 253 21.40 15.62 0.84
C UNK A 253 20.29 15.77 0.00
N LEU A 254 19.91 14.76 -0.70
CA LEU A 254 18.71 14.76 -1.48
C LEU A 254 17.45 14.87 -0.61
N ARG A 255 17.45 14.17 0.49
CA ARG A 255 16.32 14.25 1.41
C ARG A 255 16.12 15.67 1.93
N GLN A 256 17.21 16.34 2.25
CA GLN A 256 17.13 17.74 2.68
C GLN A 256 16.64 18.63 1.55
N HIS A 257 17.10 18.37 0.35
CA HIS A 257 16.64 19.12 -0.81
C HIS A 257 15.13 18.97 -1.00
N LEU A 258 14.64 17.75 -0.88
CA LEU A 258 13.22 17.51 -1.01
C LEU A 258 12.43 18.12 0.14
N LEU A 259 12.99 18.18 1.31
CA LEU A 259 12.37 18.83 2.45
C LEU A 259 12.17 20.32 2.19
N UNK A 260 13.05 20.72 1.56
CA UNK A 260 13.02 22.04 1.21
C UNK A 260 11.96 22.37 0.34
N UNK A 261 11.46 21.30 -0.29
CA UNK A 261 10.43 21.39 -1.07
C UNK A 261 9.23 21.06 -0.41
N GLY A 262 9.17 20.87 0.84
CA GLY A 262 8.08 20.50 1.69
C GLY A 262 7.75 19.05 1.69
N PHE A 263 8.62 18.21 1.19
CA PHE A 263 8.36 16.78 1.07
C PHE A 263 9.24 16.00 2.03
N THR A 264 8.62 15.25 2.96
CA THR A 264 9.35 14.34 3.82
C THR A 264 9.52 13.01 3.10
N THR A 265 10.70 12.44 3.23
CA THR A 265 11.03 11.21 2.50
C THR A 265 11.69 10.22 3.44
N PRO A 266 10.89 9.42 4.15
CA PRO A 266 11.50 8.43 5.04
C PRO A 266 12.29 7.40 4.24
N ASP A 267 13.43 7.00 4.79
CA ASP A 267 14.22 5.93 4.21
C ASP A 267 13.42 4.64 4.24
N LYS A 268 13.26 4.04 3.08
CA LYS A 268 12.64 2.73 3.04
C LYS A 268 13.67 1.65 3.26
N LYS A 269 14.74 1.71 2.47
CA LYS A 269 15.67 0.61 2.47
C LYS A 269 16.94 1.00 1.73
N HIS A 270 18.06 0.68 2.33
CA HIS A 270 19.33 0.76 1.61
C HIS A 270 19.66 -0.61 1.04
N GLN A 271 19.98 -0.65 -0.24
CA GLN A 271 20.33 -1.89 -0.91
C GLN A 271 21.74 -1.77 -1.44
N LYS A 272 22.56 -2.76 -1.13
CA LYS A 272 23.91 -2.78 -1.64
C LYS A 272 23.95 -3.08 -3.13
N GLU A 273 23.03 -3.93 -3.57
CA GLU A 273 22.94 -4.28 -4.97
C GLU A 273 21.62 -3.78 -5.53
N PRO A 274 21.64 -3.20 -6.72
CA PRO A 274 20.39 -2.73 -7.32
C PRO A 274 19.43 -3.89 -7.58
N PRO A 275 18.13 -3.62 -7.46
CA PRO A 275 17.14 -4.67 -7.69
C PRO A 275 17.08 -5.16 -9.14
#